data_632dd698e1776b0e7b241c4e59b01d67
#
_entry.id   632dd698e1776b0e7b241c4e59b01d67
#
_cell.length_a   1.000
_cell.length_b   1.000
_cell.length_c   1.000
_cell.angle_alpha   90.00
_cell.angle_beta   90.00
_cell.angle_gamma   90.00
#
_symmetry.space_group_name_H-M   'P 1'
#
loop_
_entity.id
_entity.type
_entity.pdbx_description
1 polymer ?
#
loop_
_entity_poly.entity_id
_entity_poly.type
_entity_poly.pdbx_seq_one_letter_code
_entity_poly.pdbx_strand_id
1 'polypeptide(L)'
;IYLGVKDPMNCRSKSRLVRRFMDQQCQTVFADVMDKMFPLVGKYGVKYPMLKMRSLKTRWGSCLVRKGVVTLNRGLIEAPMCCIEYVVLHELCHFIHPNHSEKFYAFLSALMPDWRERKKLLNRTMADSGLHNG
;
A
#
# COMPACT_ATOMS: atom_id res chain seq x y z
N ILE A 1 14.68 -2.46 2.59
CA ILE A 1 15.96 -2.90 2.25
C ILE A 1 16.31 -2.83 0.82
N TYR A 2 17.39 -2.26 0.62
CA TYR A 2 17.83 -2.02 -0.71
C TYR A 2 18.86 -3.04 -1.10
N LEU A 3 18.73 -3.60 -2.26
CA LEU A 3 19.62 -4.65 -2.69
C LEU A 3 21.01 -4.21 -3.03
N GLY A 4 21.18 -2.94 -3.23
CA GLY A 4 22.44 -2.47 -3.72
C GLY A 4 22.66 -2.73 -5.20
N VAL A 5 21.65 -3.17 -5.90
CA VAL A 5 21.74 -3.38 -7.33
C VAL A 5 21.48 -2.06 -8.02
N LYS A 6 22.49 -1.23 -8.05
CA LYS A 6 22.35 0.08 -8.62
C LYS A 6 22.91 0.22 -9.98
N ASP A 7 23.58 -0.79 -10.44
CA ASP A 7 24.30 -0.68 -11.69
C ASP A 7 23.32 -0.55 -12.84
N PRO A 8 23.24 0.62 -13.47
CA PRO A 8 22.34 0.80 -14.59
C PRO A 8 22.80 0.03 -15.81
N MET A 9 24.02 -0.46 -15.76
CA MET A 9 24.54 -1.26 -16.85
C MET A 9 24.12 -2.70 -16.73
N ASN A 10 23.29 -3.02 -15.74
CA ASN A 10 22.79 -4.34 -15.62
C ASN A 10 22.31 -4.85 -16.90
N CYS A 11 22.72 -6.01 -17.29
CA CYS A 11 22.18 -6.61 -18.46
C CYS A 11 20.77 -7.12 -18.19
N ARG A 12 20.04 -7.35 -19.27
CA ARG A 12 18.66 -7.79 -19.14
C ARG A 12 18.52 -9.14 -18.47
N SER A 13 19.56 -9.96 -18.55
CA SER A 13 19.52 -11.26 -17.89
C SER A 13 19.45 -11.12 -16.39
N LYS A 14 20.04 -10.07 -15.83
CA LYS A 14 19.96 -9.82 -14.39
C LYS A 14 18.64 -9.20 -13.99
N SER A 15 17.98 -8.49 -14.89
CA SER A 15 16.77 -7.78 -14.54
C SER A 15 15.64 -8.71 -14.10
N ARG A 16 15.59 -9.94 -14.61
CA ARG A 16 14.59 -10.91 -14.18
C ARG A 16 14.77 -11.31 -12.72
N LEU A 17 16.02 -11.57 -12.33
CA LEU A 17 16.32 -11.95 -10.95
C LEU A 17 16.03 -10.81 -10.01
N VAL A 18 16.42 -9.60 -10.39
CA VAL A 18 16.15 -8.42 -9.57
C VAL A 18 14.65 -8.22 -9.40
N ARG A 19 13.88 -8.33 -10.49
CA ARG A 19 12.43 -8.16 -10.40
C ARG A 19 11.80 -9.21 -9.48
N ARG A 20 12.21 -10.46 -9.61
CA ARG A 20 11.69 -11.53 -8.75
C ARG A 20 12.00 -11.25 -7.29
N PHE A 21 13.23 -10.82 -7.02
CA PHE A 21 13.62 -10.49 -5.66
C PHE A 21 12.81 -9.32 -5.12
N MET A 22 12.61 -8.29 -5.93
CA MET A 22 11.82 -7.13 -5.53
C MET A 22 10.36 -7.51 -5.26
N ASP A 23 9.80 -8.40 -6.05
CA ASP A 23 8.45 -8.89 -5.82
C ASP A 23 8.35 -9.61 -4.49
N GLN A 24 9.35 -10.41 -4.14
CA GLN A 24 9.37 -11.08 -2.84
C GLN A 24 9.48 -10.08 -1.70
N GLN A 25 10.29 -9.04 -1.88
CA GLN A 25 10.41 -7.98 -0.88
C GLN A 25 9.08 -7.25 -0.70
N CYS A 26 8.42 -6.92 -1.80
CA CYS A 26 7.11 -6.26 -1.74
C CYS A 26 6.13 -7.12 -0.98
N GLN A 27 6.09 -8.41 -1.29
CA GLN A 27 5.15 -9.31 -0.67
C GLN A 27 5.39 -9.39 0.83
N THR A 28 6.65 -9.51 1.24
CA THR A 28 6.99 -9.59 2.66
C THR A 28 6.63 -8.30 3.39
N VAL A 29 7.05 -7.17 2.84
CA VAL A 29 6.81 -5.87 3.48
C VAL A 29 5.32 -5.59 3.56
N PHE A 30 4.60 -5.79 2.46
CA PHE A 30 3.17 -5.50 2.42
C PHE A 30 2.39 -6.43 3.34
N ALA A 31 2.78 -7.70 3.42
CA ALA A 31 2.14 -8.64 4.35
C ALA A 31 2.38 -8.22 5.79
N ASP A 32 3.60 -7.81 6.12
CA ASP A 32 3.92 -7.35 7.47
C ASP A 32 3.13 -6.10 7.83
N VAL A 33 3.00 -5.16 6.89
CA VAL A 33 2.23 -3.95 7.13
C VAL A 33 0.74 -4.28 7.27
N MET A 34 0.24 -5.21 6.45
CA MET A 34 -1.15 -5.67 6.57
C MET A 34 -1.39 -6.25 7.95
N ASP A 35 -0.49 -7.11 8.43
CA ASP A 35 -0.60 -7.72 9.75
C ASP A 35 -0.57 -6.67 10.87
N LYS A 36 0.18 -5.60 10.66
CA LYS A 36 0.26 -4.52 11.64
C LYS A 36 -1.01 -3.66 11.66
N MET A 37 -1.56 -3.38 10.47
CA MET A 37 -2.71 -2.47 10.36
C MET A 37 -4.05 -3.16 10.54
N PHE A 38 -4.15 -4.43 10.18
CA PHE A 38 -5.43 -5.14 10.20
C PHE A 38 -6.13 -5.11 11.56
N PRO A 39 -5.44 -5.29 12.70
CA PRO A 39 -6.14 -5.28 13.99
C PRO A 39 -6.94 -4.00 14.25
N LEU A 40 -6.55 -2.88 13.62
CA LEU A 40 -7.27 -1.63 13.80
C LEU A 40 -8.69 -1.69 13.24
N VAL A 41 -8.91 -2.50 12.20
CA VAL A 41 -10.22 -2.66 11.58
C VAL A 41 -10.86 -4.00 11.92
N GLY A 42 -10.07 -5.01 12.24
CA GLY A 42 -10.57 -6.35 12.49
C GLY A 42 -11.56 -6.43 13.65
N LYS A 43 -11.39 -5.58 14.64
CA LYS A 43 -12.30 -5.53 15.78
C LYS A 43 -13.69 -5.08 15.40
N TYR A 44 -13.88 -4.55 14.21
CA TYR A 44 -15.19 -4.13 13.71
C TYR A 44 -15.84 -5.21 12.84
N GLY A 45 -15.31 -6.42 12.86
CA GLY A 45 -15.89 -7.53 12.13
C GLY A 45 -15.36 -7.74 10.73
N VAL A 46 -14.31 -7.04 10.35
CA VAL A 46 -13.70 -7.19 9.03
C VAL A 46 -12.88 -8.48 9.02
N LYS A 47 -13.06 -9.29 7.97
CA LYS A 47 -12.26 -10.49 7.78
C LYS A 47 -10.92 -10.14 7.16
N TYR A 48 -9.88 -10.92 7.50
CA TYR A 48 -8.55 -10.70 6.95
C TYR A 48 -8.61 -10.82 5.42
N PRO A 49 -8.21 -9.78 4.69
CA PRO A 49 -8.37 -9.79 3.24
C PRO A 49 -7.28 -10.57 2.54
N MET A 50 -7.55 -10.92 1.28
CA MET A 50 -6.51 -11.41 0.39
C MET A 50 -5.69 -10.22 -0.07
N LEU A 51 -4.38 -10.34 0.02
CA LEU A 51 -3.46 -9.30 -0.43
C LEU A 51 -2.94 -9.65 -1.81
N LYS A 52 -3.07 -8.71 -2.74
CA LYS A 52 -2.52 -8.85 -4.09
C LYS A 52 -1.60 -7.67 -4.36
N MET A 53 -0.65 -7.89 -5.26
CA MET A 53 0.26 -6.85 -5.71
C MET A 53 0.16 -6.76 -7.22
N ARG A 54 0.12 -5.55 -7.73
CA ARG A 54 0.09 -5.29 -9.17
C ARG A 54 0.76 -3.97 -9.46
N SER A 55 1.18 -3.80 -10.70
CA SER A 55 1.60 -2.50 -11.18
C SER A 55 0.33 -1.77 -11.60
N LEU A 56 -0.05 -0.75 -10.84
CA LEU A 56 -1.24 0.03 -11.12
C LEU A 56 -0.82 1.36 -11.75
N LYS A 57 -1.61 1.84 -12.70
CA LYS A 57 -1.24 3.05 -13.45
C LYS A 57 -1.59 4.35 -12.73
N THR A 58 -2.66 4.35 -11.96
CA THR A 58 -3.18 5.59 -11.39
C THR A 58 -3.39 5.55 -9.89
N ARG A 59 -3.18 4.40 -9.23
CA ARG A 59 -3.50 4.25 -7.80
C ARG A 59 -2.37 3.62 -7.05
N TRP A 60 -2.29 3.93 -5.76
CA TRP A 60 -1.39 3.23 -4.84
C TRP A 60 -1.98 1.92 -4.34
N GLY A 61 -3.31 1.83 -4.30
CA GLY A 61 -3.98 0.63 -3.86
C GLY A 61 -5.45 0.64 -4.25
N SER A 62 -6.10 -0.48 -4.03
CA SER A 62 -7.54 -0.59 -4.24
C SER A 62 -8.10 -1.67 -3.32
N CYS A 63 -9.40 -1.61 -3.08
CA CYS A 63 -10.09 -2.56 -2.22
C CYS A 63 -11.36 -3.04 -2.91
N LEU A 64 -11.46 -4.35 -3.09
CA LEU A 64 -12.67 -4.97 -3.59
C LEU A 64 -13.42 -5.51 -2.38
N VAL A 65 -14.34 -4.71 -1.89
CA VAL A 65 -15.01 -4.99 -0.60
C VAL A 65 -15.73 -6.33 -0.63
N ARG A 66 -16.50 -6.60 -1.67
CA ARG A 66 -17.28 -7.83 -1.75
C ARG A 66 -16.41 -9.07 -1.85
N LYS A 67 -15.28 -8.96 -2.53
CA LYS A 67 -14.39 -10.09 -2.73
C LYS A 67 -13.37 -10.24 -1.60
N GLY A 68 -13.28 -9.25 -0.74
CA GLY A 68 -12.32 -9.29 0.35
C GLY A 68 -10.88 -9.21 -0.11
N VAL A 69 -10.60 -8.40 -1.15
CA VAL A 69 -9.27 -8.31 -1.74
C VAL A 69 -8.75 -6.88 -1.64
N VAL A 70 -7.54 -6.74 -1.13
CA VAL A 70 -6.79 -5.48 -1.16
C VAL A 70 -5.63 -5.66 -2.12
N THR A 71 -5.53 -4.76 -3.09
CA THR A 71 -4.43 -4.77 -4.06
C THR A 71 -3.54 -3.56 -3.80
N LEU A 72 -2.24 -3.78 -3.73
CA LEU A 72 -1.26 -2.72 -3.54
C LEU A 72 -0.37 -2.61 -4.76
N ASN A 73 0.01 -1.37 -5.07
CA ASN A 73 0.90 -1.11 -6.18
C ASN A 73 2.32 -1.53 -5.81
N ARG A 74 2.98 -2.29 -6.70
CA ARG A 74 4.37 -2.69 -6.46
C ARG A 74 5.27 -1.50 -6.22
N GLY A 75 5.04 -0.39 -6.90
CA GLY A 75 5.85 0.81 -6.74
C GLY A 75 5.79 1.41 -5.34
N LEU A 76 4.78 1.05 -4.57
CA LEU A 76 4.64 1.54 -3.20
C LEU A 76 5.77 1.09 -2.30
N ILE A 77 6.47 0.02 -2.67
CA ILE A 77 7.61 -0.46 -1.87
C ILE A 77 8.72 0.58 -1.74
N GLU A 78 8.79 1.53 -2.68
CA GLU A 78 9.81 2.57 -2.63
C GLU A 78 9.44 3.73 -1.73
N ALA A 79 8.21 3.76 -1.26
CA ALA A 79 7.76 4.83 -0.38
C ALA A 79 8.23 4.60 1.06
N PRO A 80 8.27 5.66 1.88
CA PRO A 80 8.57 5.49 3.30
C PRO A 80 7.56 4.54 3.95
N MET A 81 8.01 3.81 4.95
CA MET A 81 7.15 2.84 5.63
C MET A 81 5.87 3.46 6.17
N CYS A 82 5.95 4.67 6.71
CA CYS A 82 4.76 5.31 7.25
C CYS A 82 3.72 5.61 6.16
N CYS A 83 4.17 5.80 4.93
CA CYS A 83 3.26 6.01 3.80
C CYS A 83 2.61 4.69 3.38
N ILE A 84 3.37 3.59 3.42
CA ILE A 84 2.83 2.26 3.13
C ILE A 84 1.75 1.92 4.15
N GLU A 85 2.00 2.19 5.42
CA GLU A 85 1.02 1.97 6.48
C GLU A 85 -0.27 2.74 6.21
N TYR A 86 -0.12 3.99 5.79
CA TYR A 86 -1.27 4.82 5.47
C TYR A 86 -2.10 4.23 4.33
N VAL A 87 -1.44 3.82 3.24
CA VAL A 87 -2.16 3.27 2.09
C VAL A 87 -2.89 1.99 2.48
N VAL A 88 -2.21 1.10 3.21
CA VAL A 88 -2.82 -0.15 3.65
C VAL A 88 -4.05 0.12 4.52
N LEU A 89 -3.93 1.03 5.49
CA LEU A 89 -5.05 1.34 6.36
C LEU A 89 -6.19 2.01 5.59
N HIS A 90 -5.84 2.89 4.65
CA HIS A 90 -6.84 3.54 3.81
C HIS A 90 -7.70 2.50 3.08
N GLU A 91 -7.05 1.48 2.50
CA GLU A 91 -7.80 0.44 1.81
C GLU A 91 -8.59 -0.44 2.77
N LEU A 92 -8.03 -0.73 3.93
CA LEU A 92 -8.76 -1.52 4.94
C LEU A 92 -10.02 -0.80 5.43
N CYS A 93 -9.97 0.53 5.53
CA CYS A 93 -11.13 1.30 5.98
C CYS A 93 -12.31 1.17 5.01
N HIS A 94 -12.05 0.87 3.75
CA HIS A 94 -13.12 0.68 2.78
C HIS A 94 -14.00 -0.53 3.08
N PHE A 95 -13.54 -1.48 3.87
CA PHE A 95 -14.40 -2.59 4.28
C PHE A 95 -15.52 -2.14 5.21
N ILE A 96 -15.36 -1.00 5.86
CA ILE A 96 -16.35 -0.47 6.78
C ILE A 96 -17.10 0.70 6.12
N HIS A 97 -16.37 1.56 5.42
CA HIS A 97 -16.92 2.71 4.73
C HIS A 97 -16.46 2.67 3.27
N PRO A 98 -17.26 2.08 2.36
CA PRO A 98 -16.83 1.90 0.97
C PRO A 98 -16.55 3.20 0.22
N ASN A 99 -17.24 4.28 0.57
CA ASN A 99 -17.09 5.56 -0.12
C ASN A 99 -16.20 6.49 0.68
N HIS A 100 -15.55 7.43 -0.01
CA HIS A 100 -14.75 8.47 0.63
C HIS A 100 -15.64 9.56 1.21
N SER A 101 -16.49 9.17 2.15
CA SER A 101 -17.42 10.06 2.81
C SER A 101 -16.81 10.68 4.07
N GLU A 102 -17.54 11.57 4.72
CA GLU A 102 -17.10 12.12 5.99
C GLU A 102 -16.87 11.02 7.02
N LYS A 103 -17.73 9.99 6.99
CA LYS A 103 -17.59 8.87 7.93
C LYS A 103 -16.30 8.10 7.69
N PHE A 104 -15.93 7.93 6.41
CA PHE A 104 -14.67 7.28 6.06
C PHE A 104 -13.49 8.05 6.66
N TYR A 105 -13.46 9.35 6.43
CA TYR A 105 -12.33 10.16 6.91
C TYR A 105 -12.33 10.32 8.41
N ALA A 106 -13.49 10.37 9.04
CA ALA A 106 -13.58 10.38 10.49
C ALA A 106 -13.02 9.09 11.09
N PHE A 107 -13.37 7.97 10.47
CA PHE A 107 -12.87 6.67 10.90
C PHE A 107 -11.36 6.55 10.71
N LEU A 108 -10.88 6.93 9.53
CA LEU A 108 -9.44 6.93 9.25
C LEU A 108 -8.69 7.83 10.23
N SER A 109 -9.22 9.01 10.50
CA SER A 109 -8.59 9.97 11.43
C SER A 109 -8.53 9.41 12.85
N ALA A 110 -9.54 8.66 13.25
CA ALA A 110 -9.54 8.06 14.58
C ALA A 110 -8.46 6.98 14.70
N LEU A 111 -8.25 6.21 13.64
CA LEU A 111 -7.27 5.13 13.65
C LEU A 111 -5.85 5.61 13.39
N MET A 112 -5.69 6.66 12.60
CA MET A 112 -4.40 7.20 12.20
C MET A 112 -4.49 8.72 12.14
N PRO A 113 -4.33 9.39 13.30
CA PRO A 113 -4.54 10.85 13.36
C PRO A 113 -3.63 11.65 12.44
N ASP A 114 -2.47 11.13 12.09
CA ASP A 114 -1.50 11.80 11.23
C ASP A 114 -1.59 11.38 9.76
N TRP A 115 -2.73 10.83 9.35
CA TRP A 115 -2.84 10.31 7.98
C TRP A 115 -2.64 11.40 6.91
N ARG A 116 -3.01 12.65 7.21
CA ARG A 116 -2.83 13.72 6.23
C ARG A 116 -1.36 14.02 6.00
N GLU A 117 -0.57 13.99 7.05
CA GLU A 117 0.89 14.19 6.92
C GLU A 117 1.52 13.07 6.13
N ARG A 118 1.08 11.84 6.37
CA ARG A 118 1.59 10.67 5.63
C ARG A 118 1.21 10.77 4.15
N LYS A 119 -0.01 11.21 3.87
CA LYS A 119 -0.46 11.42 2.49
C LYS A 119 0.38 12.48 1.79
N LYS A 120 0.65 13.59 2.47
CA LYS A 120 1.50 14.64 1.92
C LYS A 120 2.90 14.15 1.65
N LEU A 121 3.45 13.37 2.57
CA LEU A 121 4.78 12.82 2.39
C LEU A 121 4.81 11.87 1.19
N LEU A 122 3.80 11.03 1.05
CA LEU A 122 3.70 10.11 -0.09
C LEU A 122 3.66 10.89 -1.40
N ASN A 123 2.80 11.91 -1.47
CA ASN A 123 2.66 12.72 -2.68
C ASN A 123 3.96 13.45 -3.02
N ARG A 124 4.67 13.93 -2.01
CA ARG A 124 5.91 14.68 -2.21
C ARG A 124 7.05 13.76 -2.64
N THR A 125 7.19 12.61 -2.00
CA THR A 125 8.29 11.70 -2.31
C THR A 125 8.09 10.96 -3.62
N MET A 126 6.85 10.77 -4.03
CA MET A 126 6.51 10.04 -5.24
C MET A 126 5.85 10.95 -6.28
N ALA A 127 6.27 12.21 -6.31
CA ALA A 127 5.61 13.24 -7.13
C ALA A 127 5.56 12.91 -8.62
N ASP A 128 6.58 12.19 -9.11
CA ASP A 128 6.65 11.90 -10.55
C ASP A 128 5.79 10.71 -10.97
N SER A 129 5.17 10.03 -10.02
CA SER A 129 4.44 8.79 -10.34
C SER A 129 3.07 9.05 -10.96
N GLY A 130 2.43 10.18 -10.61
CA GLY A 130 1.07 10.46 -11.04
C GLY A 130 0.01 9.60 -10.38
N LEU A 131 0.34 8.90 -9.30
CA LEU A 131 -0.57 7.97 -8.66
C LEU A 131 -1.40 8.62 -7.55
N HIS A 132 -2.54 8.01 -7.28
CA HIS A 132 -3.47 8.46 -6.25
C HIS A 132 -3.88 7.32 -5.34
N ASN A 133 -4.51 7.67 -4.23
CA ASN A 133 -5.12 6.66 -3.37
C ASN A 133 -6.40 6.15 -3.99
N GLY A 134 -6.63 4.86 -3.87
CA GLY A 134 -7.82 4.22 -4.39
C GLY A 134 -9.08 4.41 -3.58
#